data_ef1a5ba53e3b222ea43e8a4fa194fda1
#
_entry.id   ef1a5ba53e3b222ea43e8a4fa194fda1
#
_cell.length_a   1.000
_cell.length_b   1.000
_cell.length_c   1.000
_cell.angle_alpha   90.00
_cell.angle_beta   90.00
_cell.angle_gamma   90.00
#
_symmetry.space_group_name_H-M   'P 1'
#
loop_
_entity.id
_entity.type
_entity.pdbx_description
1 polymer ?
#
loop_
_entity_poly.entity_id
_entity_poly.type
_entity_poly.pdbx_seq_one_letter_code
_entity_poly.pdbx_strand_id
1 'polypeptide(L)'
;VNHLGGAHSAKFAARAKAEMAANPRYFWRGSVPGWRVRREFAKSHAMVISSLQEGGANVVSEAIVAGVPIIASDIAGNVGLLGPDYPGYYLVGDEVALAEMLRRAEAEPAFLGSLAQHGRKLAPLFCPAQEQTALANIVQSVTRQG
;
A
#
# COMPACT_ATOMS: atom_id res chain seq x y z
N VAL A 1 -5.72 -13.61 4.36
CA VAL A 1 -5.55 -12.15 4.36
C VAL A 1 -5.50 -11.64 5.79
N ASN A 2 -4.48 -10.86 6.18
CA ASN A 2 -4.44 -10.08 7.41
C ASN A 2 -4.86 -8.65 7.10
N HIS A 3 -6.04 -8.25 7.55
CA HIS A 3 -6.54 -6.89 7.39
C HIS A 3 -6.17 -6.06 8.63
N LEU A 4 -5.30 -5.08 8.44
CA LEU A 4 -4.86 -4.13 9.45
C LEU A 4 -5.53 -2.78 9.20
N GLY A 5 -6.13 -2.21 10.22
CA GLY A 5 -6.81 -0.92 10.14
C GLY A 5 -8.05 -0.85 11.01
N GLY A 6 -8.32 0.35 11.52
CA GLY A 6 -9.53 0.62 12.28
C GLY A 6 -10.77 0.65 11.38
N ALA A 7 -11.94 0.36 11.94
CA ALA A 7 -13.20 0.55 11.22
C ALA A 7 -13.67 2.00 11.38
N HIS A 8 -14.04 2.64 10.27
CA HIS A 8 -14.60 4.00 10.26
C HIS A 8 -16.00 4.08 10.89
N SER A 9 -16.71 2.95 11.02
CA SER A 9 -18.04 2.90 11.62
C SER A 9 -18.33 1.52 12.21
N ALA A 10 -19.33 1.46 13.09
CA ALA A 10 -19.85 0.19 13.64
C ALA A 10 -20.32 -0.79 12.54
N LYS A 11 -20.87 -0.27 11.44
CA LYS A 11 -21.29 -1.07 10.28
C LYS A 11 -20.10 -1.78 9.62
N PHE A 12 -18.97 -1.09 9.41
CA PHE A 12 -17.77 -1.71 8.85
C PHE A 12 -17.15 -2.72 9.81
N ALA A 13 -17.13 -2.42 11.12
CA ALA A 13 -16.68 -3.37 12.13
C ALA A 13 -17.52 -4.66 12.13
N ALA A 14 -18.85 -4.55 12.03
CA ALA A 14 -19.75 -5.69 11.96
C ALA A 14 -19.50 -6.53 10.69
N ARG A 15 -19.33 -5.88 9.52
CA ARG A 15 -19.00 -6.58 8.26
C ARG A 15 -17.66 -7.33 8.35
N ALA A 16 -16.62 -6.70 8.90
CA ALA A 16 -15.33 -7.35 9.07
C ALA A 16 -15.40 -8.57 10.00
N LYS A 17 -16.17 -8.48 11.09
CA LYS A 17 -16.41 -9.62 12.01
C LYS A 17 -17.21 -10.75 11.35
N ALA A 18 -18.24 -10.41 10.57
CA ALA A 18 -19.03 -11.39 9.81
C ALA A 18 -18.15 -12.12 8.78
N GLU A 19 -17.30 -11.38 8.06
CA GLU A 19 -16.35 -11.97 7.12
C GLU A 19 -15.37 -12.92 7.82
N MET A 20 -14.82 -12.53 8.99
CA MET A 20 -13.97 -13.42 9.78
C MET A 20 -14.66 -14.72 10.20
N ALA A 21 -15.95 -14.68 10.48
CA ALA A 21 -16.71 -15.86 10.86
C ALA A 21 -17.00 -16.78 9.66
N ALA A 22 -17.19 -16.20 8.48
CA ALA A 22 -17.52 -16.92 7.25
C ALA A 22 -16.29 -17.40 6.46
N ASN A 23 -15.16 -16.71 6.58
CA ASN A 23 -13.97 -16.92 5.74
C ASN A 23 -12.73 -17.22 6.61
N PRO A 24 -12.28 -18.50 6.71
CA PRO A 24 -11.12 -18.88 7.50
C PRO A 24 -9.79 -18.30 7.01
N ARG A 25 -9.76 -17.68 5.82
CA ARG A 25 -8.58 -17.03 5.26
C ARG A 25 -8.54 -15.52 5.52
N TYR A 26 -9.53 -14.94 6.21
CA TYR A 26 -9.62 -13.51 6.50
C TYR A 26 -9.52 -13.23 7.99
N PHE A 27 -8.61 -12.33 8.39
CA PHE A 27 -8.36 -11.96 9.78
C PHE A 27 -8.31 -10.44 9.91
N TRP A 28 -9.34 -9.83 10.48
CA TRP A 28 -9.31 -8.41 10.82
C TRP A 28 -8.68 -8.21 12.20
N ARG A 29 -7.62 -7.40 12.25
CA ARG A 29 -6.83 -7.14 13.46
C ARG A 29 -7.11 -5.79 14.10
N GLY A 30 -8.00 -4.99 13.50
CA GLY A 30 -8.27 -3.64 13.94
C GLY A 30 -7.07 -2.70 13.76
N SER A 31 -7.10 -1.58 14.47
CA SER A 31 -5.98 -0.64 14.48
C SER A 31 -4.78 -1.24 15.22
N VAL A 32 -3.62 -1.19 14.61
CA VAL A 32 -2.37 -1.73 15.16
C VAL A 32 -1.27 -0.67 15.10
N PRO A 33 -0.29 -0.70 16.03
CA PRO A 33 0.82 0.24 15.99
C PRO A 33 1.76 -0.04 14.79
N GLY A 34 2.44 0.99 14.28
CA GLY A 34 3.29 0.92 13.08
C GLY A 34 4.39 -0.16 13.14
N TRP A 35 4.97 -0.42 14.32
CA TRP A 35 5.95 -1.50 14.45
C TRP A 35 5.36 -2.89 14.11
N ARG A 36 4.06 -3.09 14.37
CA ARG A 36 3.37 -4.33 14.03
C ARG A 36 3.10 -4.42 12.53
N VAL A 37 2.76 -3.30 11.89
CA VAL A 37 2.63 -3.25 10.42
C VAL A 37 3.95 -3.70 9.76
N ARG A 38 5.08 -3.15 10.20
CA ARG A 38 6.41 -3.53 9.68
C ARG A 38 6.72 -5.02 9.88
N ARG A 39 6.33 -5.61 11.02
CA ARG A 39 6.47 -7.06 11.23
C ARG A 39 5.59 -7.90 10.31
N GLU A 40 4.40 -7.41 9.99
CA GLU A 40 3.52 -8.10 9.03
C GLU A 40 4.10 -8.02 7.61
N PHE A 41 4.71 -6.91 7.20
CA PHE A 41 5.41 -6.82 5.92
C PHE A 41 6.46 -7.92 5.73
N ALA A 42 7.26 -8.21 6.75
CA ALA A 42 8.27 -9.26 6.70
C ALA A 42 7.71 -10.68 6.49
N LYS A 43 6.40 -10.88 6.63
CA LYS A 43 5.70 -12.16 6.50
C LYS A 43 4.72 -12.18 5.33
N SER A 44 4.53 -11.04 4.68
CA SER A 44 3.52 -10.87 3.63
C SER A 44 4.12 -11.08 2.25
N HIS A 45 3.40 -11.77 1.38
CA HIS A 45 3.77 -11.91 -0.03
C HIS A 45 3.42 -10.66 -0.84
N ALA A 46 2.38 -9.95 -0.43
CA ALA A 46 1.96 -8.67 -1.01
C ALA A 46 1.20 -7.83 0.02
N MET A 47 1.20 -6.52 -0.16
CA MET A 47 0.29 -5.58 0.49
C MET A 47 -0.82 -5.20 -0.48
N VAL A 48 -2.04 -5.09 0.04
CA VAL A 48 -3.20 -4.55 -0.70
C VAL A 48 -3.61 -3.22 -0.05
N ILE A 49 -3.74 -2.18 -0.87
CA ILE A 49 -4.36 -0.92 -0.48
C ILE A 49 -5.55 -0.64 -1.38
N SER A 50 -6.74 -0.55 -0.77
CA SER A 50 -8.03 -0.41 -1.46
C SER A 50 -8.73 0.91 -1.12
N SER A 51 -7.96 1.96 -0.88
CA SER A 51 -8.49 3.29 -0.55
C SER A 51 -9.29 3.86 -1.70
N LEU A 52 -10.38 4.56 -1.37
CA LEU A 52 -11.18 5.31 -2.34
C LEU A 52 -10.55 6.67 -2.64
N GLN A 53 -9.85 7.23 -1.67
CA GLN A 53 -9.15 8.50 -1.77
C GLN A 53 -8.03 8.55 -0.74
N GLU A 54 -6.86 9.02 -1.14
CA GLU A 54 -5.68 9.23 -0.29
C GLU A 54 -4.86 10.39 -0.84
N GLY A 55 -4.24 11.16 0.03
CA GLY A 55 -3.26 12.19 -0.34
C GLY A 55 -1.82 11.64 -0.49
N GLY A 56 -1.66 10.33 -0.30
CA GLY A 56 -0.39 9.62 -0.22
C GLY A 56 -0.32 8.84 1.09
N ALA A 57 -0.51 7.51 1.02
CA ALA A 57 -0.55 6.68 2.22
C ALA A 57 0.86 6.30 2.67
N ASN A 58 1.28 6.69 3.85
CA ASN A 58 2.59 6.32 4.43
C ASN A 58 2.86 4.82 4.38
N VAL A 59 1.80 3.99 4.51
CA VAL A 59 1.92 2.53 4.44
C VAL A 59 2.42 2.05 3.07
N VAL A 60 2.16 2.79 1.99
CA VAL A 60 2.68 2.49 0.64
C VAL A 60 4.19 2.72 0.60
N SER A 61 4.66 3.86 1.09
CA SER A 61 6.10 4.15 1.21
C SER A 61 6.82 3.14 2.10
N GLU A 62 6.22 2.78 3.23
CA GLU A 62 6.77 1.74 4.14
C GLU A 62 6.86 0.37 3.45
N ALA A 63 5.86 -0.01 2.65
CA ALA A 63 5.88 -1.26 1.88
C ALA A 63 6.93 -1.25 0.77
N ILE A 64 7.10 -0.12 0.06
CA ILE A 64 8.16 0.08 -0.95
C ILE A 64 9.53 -0.15 -0.31
N VAL A 65 9.81 0.52 0.81
CA VAL A 65 11.08 0.39 1.53
C VAL A 65 11.30 -1.03 2.07
N ALA A 66 10.23 -1.70 2.51
CA ALA A 66 10.27 -3.09 2.96
C ALA A 66 10.40 -4.10 1.81
N GLY A 67 10.32 -3.66 0.55
CA GLY A 67 10.41 -4.52 -0.64
C GLY A 67 9.19 -5.42 -0.85
N VAL A 68 8.04 -5.08 -0.25
CA VAL A 68 6.79 -5.84 -0.36
C VAL A 68 6.07 -5.48 -1.65
N PRO A 69 5.68 -6.44 -2.49
CA PRO A 69 4.82 -6.21 -3.65
C PRO A 69 3.52 -5.53 -3.25
N ILE A 70 3.05 -4.57 -4.04
CA ILE A 70 1.85 -3.79 -3.71
C ILE A 70 0.79 -4.03 -4.78
N ILE A 71 -0.45 -4.25 -4.36
CA ILE A 71 -1.65 -4.20 -5.21
C ILE A 71 -2.45 -3.00 -4.73
N ALA A 72 -2.68 -2.02 -5.60
CA ALA A 72 -3.22 -0.72 -5.22
C ALA A 72 -4.43 -0.32 -6.06
N SER A 73 -5.41 0.32 -5.44
CA SER A 73 -6.45 1.04 -6.17
C SER A 73 -5.83 2.17 -7.00
N ASP A 74 -6.29 2.35 -8.23
CA ASP A 74 -5.87 3.42 -9.14
C ASP A 74 -6.50 4.75 -8.70
N ILE A 75 -5.81 5.42 -7.78
CA ILE A 75 -6.15 6.76 -7.26
C ILE A 75 -4.91 7.65 -7.29
N ALA A 76 -5.12 8.96 -7.39
CA ALA A 76 -4.04 9.94 -7.51
C ALA A 76 -2.95 9.80 -6.43
N GLY A 77 -3.32 9.52 -5.18
CA GLY A 77 -2.36 9.33 -4.09
C GLY A 77 -1.46 8.12 -4.26
N ASN A 78 -2.00 6.99 -4.74
CA ASN A 78 -1.20 5.80 -5.02
C ASN A 78 -0.35 5.98 -6.28
N VAL A 79 -0.90 6.60 -7.34
CA VAL A 79 -0.17 6.92 -8.57
C VAL A 79 1.00 7.85 -8.30
N GLY A 80 0.83 8.83 -7.40
CA GLY A 80 1.90 9.74 -6.98
C GLY A 80 3.09 9.04 -6.30
N LEU A 81 2.85 7.90 -5.63
CA LEU A 81 3.89 7.15 -4.93
C LEU A 81 4.50 6.02 -5.78
N LEU A 82 3.69 5.35 -6.60
CA LEU A 82 4.08 4.15 -7.36
C LEU A 82 4.41 4.45 -8.83
N GLY A 83 4.02 5.63 -9.33
CA GLY A 83 4.16 6.02 -10.74
C GLY A 83 3.02 5.52 -11.63
N PRO A 84 2.78 6.18 -12.78
CA PRO A 84 1.63 5.89 -13.65
C PRO A 84 1.70 4.51 -14.31
N ASP A 85 2.90 3.97 -14.53
CA ASP A 85 3.11 2.70 -15.23
C ASP A 85 3.23 1.50 -14.27
N TYR A 86 2.79 1.66 -13.01
CA TYR A 86 2.88 0.58 -12.03
C TYR A 86 1.91 -0.57 -12.38
N PRO A 87 2.39 -1.82 -12.51
CA PRO A 87 1.57 -2.93 -13.03
C PRO A 87 0.59 -3.54 -12.01
N GLY A 88 0.59 -3.05 -10.77
CA GLY A 88 -0.24 -3.56 -9.67
C GLY A 88 -1.52 -2.77 -9.41
N TYR A 89 -1.95 -1.92 -10.35
CA TYR A 89 -3.20 -1.15 -10.21
C TYR A 89 -4.44 -1.94 -10.59
N TYR A 90 -5.53 -1.64 -9.91
CA TYR A 90 -6.89 -2.02 -10.29
C TYR A 90 -7.83 -0.82 -10.11
N LEU A 91 -8.92 -0.77 -10.85
CA LEU A 91 -9.89 0.33 -10.77
C LEU A 91 -10.51 0.40 -9.37
N VAL A 92 -10.57 1.62 -8.82
CA VAL A 92 -11.15 1.87 -7.51
C VAL A 92 -12.60 1.39 -7.45
N GLY A 93 -12.93 0.59 -6.41
CA GLY A 93 -14.28 0.02 -6.23
C GLY A 93 -14.55 -1.23 -7.06
N ASP A 94 -13.63 -1.68 -7.90
CA ASP A 94 -13.77 -2.91 -8.67
C ASP A 94 -13.25 -4.12 -7.86
N GLU A 95 -14.17 -4.75 -7.13
CA GLU A 95 -13.88 -5.93 -6.30
C GLU A 95 -13.49 -7.16 -7.16
N VAL A 96 -14.01 -7.23 -8.40
CA VAL A 96 -13.72 -8.32 -9.33
C VAL A 96 -12.29 -8.21 -9.83
N ALA A 97 -11.88 -7.03 -10.27
CA ALA A 97 -10.51 -6.76 -10.67
C ALA A 97 -9.51 -7.01 -9.53
N LEU A 98 -9.83 -6.58 -8.29
CA LEU A 98 -9.00 -6.89 -7.13
C LEU A 98 -8.89 -8.40 -6.89
N ALA A 99 -9.99 -9.15 -6.96
CA ALA A 99 -9.97 -10.60 -6.79
C ALA A 99 -9.13 -11.29 -7.87
N GLU A 100 -9.15 -10.79 -9.09
CA GLU A 100 -8.31 -11.27 -10.19
C GLU A 100 -6.82 -11.00 -9.95
N MET A 101 -6.47 -9.78 -9.52
CA MET A 101 -5.10 -9.44 -9.13
C MET A 101 -4.58 -10.32 -8.00
N LEU A 102 -5.41 -10.64 -7.01
CA LEU A 102 -5.05 -11.53 -5.91
C LEU A 102 -4.83 -12.97 -6.39
N ARG A 103 -5.69 -13.49 -7.28
CA ARG A 103 -5.51 -14.82 -7.89
C ARG A 103 -4.23 -14.87 -8.72
N ARG A 104 -3.98 -13.83 -9.49
CA ARG A 104 -2.77 -13.70 -10.28
C ARG A 104 -1.52 -13.66 -9.40
N ALA A 105 -1.55 -12.91 -8.30
CA ALA A 105 -0.46 -12.85 -7.34
C ALA A 105 -0.20 -14.21 -6.65
N GLU A 106 -1.24 -15.04 -6.46
CA GLU A 106 -1.13 -16.38 -5.89
C GLU A 106 -0.60 -17.40 -6.91
N ALA A 107 -0.98 -17.28 -8.18
CA ALA A 107 -0.66 -18.25 -9.24
C ALA A 107 0.62 -17.92 -10.02
N GLU A 108 1.02 -16.65 -10.12
CA GLU A 108 2.10 -16.18 -11.00
C GLU A 108 3.25 -15.54 -10.18
N PRO A 109 4.28 -16.30 -9.77
CA PRO A 109 5.44 -15.73 -9.06
C PRO A 109 6.14 -14.60 -9.84
N ALA A 110 6.13 -14.67 -11.17
CA ALA A 110 6.69 -13.63 -12.03
C ALA A 110 5.95 -12.29 -11.89
N PHE A 111 4.63 -12.31 -11.69
CA PHE A 111 3.85 -11.12 -11.45
C PHE A 111 4.25 -10.45 -10.12
N LEU A 112 4.27 -11.20 -9.02
CA LEU A 112 4.78 -10.69 -7.74
C LEU A 112 6.21 -10.17 -7.86
N GLY A 113 7.07 -10.87 -8.59
CA GLY A 113 8.44 -10.46 -8.88
C GLY A 113 8.52 -9.11 -9.59
N SER A 114 7.63 -8.85 -10.56
CA SER A 114 7.56 -7.58 -11.28
C SER A 114 7.13 -6.41 -10.37
N LEU A 115 6.14 -6.64 -9.51
CA LEU A 115 5.69 -5.64 -8.51
C LEU A 115 6.83 -5.30 -7.53
N ALA A 116 7.51 -6.31 -7.01
CA ALA A 116 8.65 -6.13 -6.11
C ALA A 116 9.81 -5.40 -6.80
N GLN A 117 10.09 -5.71 -8.06
CA GLN A 117 11.14 -5.03 -8.82
C GLN A 117 10.83 -3.55 -9.02
N HIS A 118 9.57 -3.22 -9.32
CA HIS A 118 9.14 -1.82 -9.45
C HIS A 118 9.31 -1.07 -8.11
N GLY A 119 8.86 -1.65 -7.01
CA GLY A 119 9.06 -1.08 -5.66
C GLY A 119 10.53 -0.85 -5.33
N ARG A 120 11.43 -1.80 -5.63
CA ARG A 120 12.88 -1.65 -5.41
C ARG A 120 13.49 -0.46 -6.17
N LYS A 121 13.00 -0.15 -7.38
CA LYS A 121 13.47 1.03 -8.13
C LYS A 121 13.05 2.34 -7.46
N LEU A 122 11.90 2.34 -6.79
CA LEU A 122 11.35 3.51 -6.11
C LEU A 122 11.92 3.69 -4.69
N ALA A 123 12.35 2.62 -4.03
CA ALA A 123 12.80 2.64 -2.63
C ALA A 123 13.84 3.73 -2.31
N PRO A 124 14.83 4.05 -3.16
CA PRO A 124 15.76 5.14 -2.90
C PRO A 124 15.10 6.52 -2.73
N LEU A 125 13.94 6.76 -3.34
CA LEU A 125 13.20 8.02 -3.23
C LEU A 125 12.61 8.25 -1.83
N PHE A 126 12.42 7.18 -1.07
CA PHE A 126 11.80 7.19 0.25
C PHE A 126 12.82 7.06 1.40
N CYS A 127 14.10 7.26 1.12
CA CYS A 127 15.10 7.26 2.19
C CYS A 127 15.16 8.63 2.90
N PRO A 128 15.43 8.69 4.22
CA PRO A 128 15.45 9.94 4.98
C PRO A 128 16.37 11.01 4.41
N ALA A 129 17.50 10.63 3.82
CA ALA A 129 18.46 11.56 3.22
C ALA A 129 17.85 12.30 1.99
N GLN A 130 17.04 11.61 1.19
CA GLN A 130 16.36 12.22 0.04
C GLN A 130 15.25 13.18 0.51
N GLU A 131 14.51 12.82 1.53
CA GLU A 131 13.48 13.70 2.12
C GLU A 131 14.11 14.98 2.67
N GLN A 132 15.20 14.88 3.42
CA GLN A 132 15.94 16.03 3.92
C GLN A 132 16.46 16.93 2.79
N THR A 133 16.99 16.34 1.72
CA THR A 133 17.49 17.08 0.55
C THR A 133 16.33 17.80 -0.16
N ALA A 134 15.20 17.13 -0.36
CA ALA A 134 14.02 17.73 -0.99
C ALA A 134 13.48 18.91 -0.18
N LEU A 135 13.36 18.76 1.15
CA LEU A 135 12.95 19.83 2.05
C LEU A 135 13.92 21.01 2.01
N ALA A 136 15.23 20.77 2.06
CA ALA A 136 16.23 21.83 1.98
C ALA A 136 16.13 22.62 0.66
N ASN A 137 15.92 21.92 -0.45
CA ASN A 137 15.76 22.56 -1.78
C ASN A 137 14.49 23.43 -1.83
N ILE A 138 13.37 22.96 -1.26
CA ILE A 138 12.12 23.74 -1.21
C ILE A 138 12.33 25.00 -0.36
N VAL A 139 12.91 24.89 0.82
CA VAL A 139 13.22 26.05 1.69
C VAL A 139 14.09 27.06 0.96
N GLN A 140 15.17 26.61 0.31
CA GLN A 140 16.05 27.49 -0.45
C GLN A 140 15.35 28.17 -1.65
N SER A 141 14.42 27.48 -2.32
CA SER A 141 13.69 28.08 -3.44
C SER A 141 12.76 29.20 -2.98
N VAL A 142 12.09 29.04 -1.83
CA VAL A 142 11.19 30.04 -1.25
C VAL A 142 11.98 31.25 -0.74
N THR A 143 13.14 31.04 -0.09
CA THR A 143 13.95 32.14 0.47
C THR A 143 14.70 32.95 -0.58
N ARG A 144 14.84 32.47 -1.81
CA ARG A 144 15.44 33.22 -2.93
C ARG A 144 14.44 34.10 -3.71
N GLN A 145 13.16 33.94 -3.48
CA GLN A 145 12.09 34.73 -4.13
C GLN A 145 11.56 35.90 -3.27
N GLY A 146 12.05 36.10 -2.08
CA GLY A 146 11.79 37.22 -1.19
C GLY A 146 13.01 38.12 -1.06
#